data_6a462b85b27e5c7c47264941df43aa74
#
_entry.id   6a462b85b27e5c7c47264941df43aa74
#
_cell.length_a   1.000
_cell.length_b   1.000
_cell.length_c   1.000
_cell.angle_alpha   90.00
_cell.angle_beta   90.00
_cell.angle_gamma   90.00
#
_symmetry.space_group_name_H-M   'P 1'
#
loop_
_entity.id
_entity.type
_entity.pdbx_description
1 polymer ?
#
loop_
_entity_poly.entity_id
_entity_poly.type
_entity_poly.pdbx_seq_one_letter_code
_entity_poly.pdbx_strand_id
1 'polypeptide(L)'
;MVTGFVQSLIKLCGLNWTAPDFTTLCRRQKYIDIQISYQKSRDGLHLLVDSTGLKFLGEGEWKRKKHQPEYRRQWRKLHIGIDAETLQIRAVQLTTNNVSDSQVLGDLLDQIPQDEHIDSVYTDGAYDTKRCRQLNTDRNELLRTVNLAKQCFSGRTLWKKWSGYHQRSLVETKMHCIKLLGDKLSARNFDSQVDEIHARMAILNKFTELGQPHTQVVT
;
A
#
# COMPACT_ATOMS: atom_id res chain seq x y z
N MET A 1 -25.52 -13.32 -0.61
CA MET A 1 -25.39 -12.82 0.79
C MET A 1 -24.86 -11.37 0.85
N VAL A 2 -23.72 -11.04 0.28
CA VAL A 2 -23.11 -9.69 0.37
C VAL A 2 -24.03 -8.59 -0.20
N THR A 3 -24.65 -8.81 -1.36
CA THR A 3 -25.55 -7.83 -2.00
C THR A 3 -26.76 -7.47 -1.14
N GLY A 4 -27.36 -8.46 -0.47
CA GLY A 4 -28.48 -8.22 0.44
C GLY A 4 -28.06 -7.41 1.68
N PHE A 5 -26.88 -7.68 2.23
CA PHE A 5 -26.32 -6.91 3.34
C PHE A 5 -26.08 -5.45 2.94
N VAL A 6 -25.46 -5.21 1.78
CA VAL A 6 -25.24 -3.87 1.24
C VAL A 6 -26.57 -3.14 1.03
N GLN A 7 -27.59 -3.82 0.46
CA GLN A 7 -28.92 -3.23 0.28
C GLN A 7 -29.56 -2.83 1.61
N SER A 8 -29.35 -3.64 2.66
CA SER A 8 -29.86 -3.32 4.00
C SER A 8 -29.18 -2.08 4.60
N LEU A 9 -27.85 -1.95 4.40
CA LEU A 9 -27.11 -0.76 4.82
C LEU A 9 -27.57 0.50 4.08
N ILE A 10 -27.75 0.41 2.75
CA ILE A 10 -28.25 1.52 1.93
C ILE A 10 -29.59 2.02 2.45
N LYS A 11 -30.52 1.09 2.76
CA LYS A 11 -31.82 1.43 3.35
C LYS A 11 -31.67 2.05 4.74
N LEU A 12 -30.79 1.51 5.58
CA LEU A 12 -30.56 2.04 6.93
C LEU A 12 -30.01 3.48 6.88
N CYS A 13 -29.20 3.80 5.89
CA CYS A 13 -28.70 5.16 5.64
C CYS A 13 -29.74 6.10 5.00
N GLY A 14 -30.97 5.64 4.75
CA GLY A 14 -32.02 6.44 4.09
C GLY A 14 -31.76 6.74 2.61
N LEU A 15 -30.85 6.00 1.98
CA LEU A 15 -30.48 6.23 0.58
C LEU A 15 -31.42 5.44 -0.36
N ASN A 16 -31.88 6.10 -1.41
CA ASN A 16 -32.72 5.48 -2.45
C ASN A 16 -31.87 4.84 -3.57
N TRP A 17 -30.85 4.07 -3.18
CA TRP A 17 -29.97 3.38 -4.11
C TRP A 17 -30.27 1.88 -4.15
N THR A 18 -29.99 1.27 -5.30
CA THR A 18 -30.07 -0.19 -5.45
C THR A 18 -28.66 -0.75 -5.44
N ALA A 19 -28.43 -1.75 -4.57
CA ALA A 19 -27.14 -2.43 -4.54
C ALA A 19 -26.89 -3.16 -5.87
N PRO A 20 -25.74 -2.96 -6.52
CA PRO A 20 -25.43 -3.66 -7.77
C PRO A 20 -25.27 -5.15 -7.52
N ASP A 21 -25.64 -5.95 -8.51
CA ASP A 21 -25.41 -7.39 -8.47
C ASP A 21 -23.94 -7.75 -8.67
N PHE A 22 -23.58 -8.98 -8.37
CA PHE A 22 -22.23 -9.49 -8.52
C PHE A 22 -21.70 -9.39 -9.96
N THR A 23 -22.55 -9.65 -10.95
CA THR A 23 -22.19 -9.61 -12.37
C THR A 23 -21.85 -8.20 -12.82
N THR A 24 -22.63 -7.23 -12.35
CA THR A 24 -22.39 -5.80 -12.60
C THR A 24 -21.06 -5.35 -11.98
N LEU A 25 -20.77 -5.76 -10.75
CA LEU A 25 -19.48 -5.46 -10.10
C LEU A 25 -18.31 -6.06 -10.86
N CYS A 26 -18.38 -7.34 -11.24
CA CYS A 26 -17.34 -8.01 -12.02
C CYS A 26 -17.08 -7.35 -13.40
N ARG A 27 -18.13 -6.86 -14.06
CA ARG A 27 -17.97 -6.13 -15.33
C ARG A 27 -17.33 -4.77 -15.10
N ARG A 28 -17.79 -4.01 -14.10
CA ARG A 28 -17.27 -2.68 -13.79
C ARG A 28 -15.80 -2.72 -13.35
N GLN A 29 -15.40 -3.74 -12.62
CA GLN A 29 -14.01 -3.90 -12.18
C GLN A 29 -12.99 -3.88 -13.31
N LYS A 30 -13.38 -4.26 -14.55
CA LYS A 30 -12.50 -4.24 -15.72
C LYS A 30 -12.31 -2.85 -16.35
N TYR A 31 -13.16 -1.90 -16.04
CA TYR A 31 -13.22 -0.60 -16.71
C TYR A 31 -13.15 0.59 -15.75
N ILE A 32 -13.17 0.32 -14.45
CA ILE A 32 -13.15 1.39 -13.45
C ILE A 32 -11.69 1.84 -13.24
N ASP A 33 -11.43 3.08 -13.55
CA ASP A 33 -10.19 3.74 -13.16
C ASP A 33 -10.33 4.23 -11.72
N ILE A 34 -9.64 3.56 -10.80
CA ILE A 34 -9.70 3.87 -9.38
C ILE A 34 -8.53 4.78 -9.05
N GLN A 35 -8.83 6.05 -8.92
CA GLN A 35 -7.87 7.03 -8.46
C GLN A 35 -7.79 7.03 -6.93
N ILE A 36 -6.58 6.99 -6.41
CA ILE A 36 -6.31 7.07 -4.97
C ILE A 36 -6.19 8.54 -4.61
N SER A 37 -7.30 9.12 -4.08
CA SER A 37 -7.28 10.49 -3.59
C SER A 37 -6.53 10.59 -2.26
N TYR A 38 -5.80 11.69 -2.07
CA TYR A 38 -5.02 11.99 -0.87
C TYR A 38 -4.91 13.50 -0.65
N GLN A 39 -4.54 13.89 0.55
CA GLN A 39 -4.21 15.29 0.88
C GLN A 39 -2.71 15.50 0.73
N LYS A 40 -2.31 16.62 0.12
CA LYS A 40 -0.89 16.99 0.03
C LYS A 40 -0.36 17.39 1.40
N SER A 41 0.89 17.01 1.69
CA SER A 41 1.62 17.45 2.88
C SER A 41 1.87 18.94 2.84
N ARG A 42 1.94 19.58 4.01
CA ARG A 42 2.14 21.04 4.10
C ARG A 42 3.59 21.44 3.92
N ASP A 43 4.51 20.65 4.48
CA ASP A 43 5.94 20.98 4.59
C ASP A 43 6.83 20.12 3.68
N GLY A 44 6.29 19.57 2.59
CA GLY A 44 6.96 18.61 1.73
C GLY A 44 6.65 17.15 2.08
N LEU A 45 6.89 16.25 1.16
CA LEU A 45 6.55 14.84 1.30
C LEU A 45 7.68 14.04 1.95
N HIS A 46 7.40 13.43 3.08
CA HIS A 46 8.24 12.39 3.67
C HIS A 46 7.68 11.02 3.35
N LEU A 47 8.19 10.40 2.28
CA LEU A 47 7.65 9.15 1.76
C LEU A 47 8.24 7.93 2.49
N LEU A 48 7.38 7.11 3.08
CA LEU A 48 7.74 5.85 3.71
C LEU A 48 7.39 4.70 2.76
N VAL A 49 8.40 3.96 2.30
CA VAL A 49 8.22 2.88 1.32
C VAL A 49 8.55 1.53 1.93
N ASP A 50 7.68 0.56 1.69
CA ASP A 50 7.90 -0.83 2.09
C ASP A 50 7.10 -1.80 1.21
N SER A 51 7.38 -3.10 1.33
CA SER A 51 6.68 -4.14 0.59
C SER A 51 6.15 -5.25 1.49
N THR A 52 5.07 -5.90 1.08
CA THR A 52 4.51 -7.07 1.78
C THR A 52 3.97 -8.10 0.81
N GLY A 53 4.02 -9.38 1.23
CA GLY A 53 3.41 -10.46 0.48
C GLY A 53 1.90 -10.56 0.71
N LEU A 54 1.13 -10.70 -0.38
CA LEU A 54 -0.30 -10.97 -0.36
C LEU A 54 -0.60 -12.30 -1.02
N LYS A 55 -1.47 -13.07 -0.37
CA LYS A 55 -2.04 -14.29 -0.96
C LYS A 55 -3.11 -13.94 -1.98
N PHE A 56 -3.41 -14.84 -2.89
CA PHE A 56 -4.52 -14.70 -3.83
C PHE A 56 -5.21 -16.04 -4.09
N LEU A 57 -6.41 -16.02 -4.64
CA LEU A 57 -7.12 -17.24 -5.01
C LEU A 57 -6.35 -17.98 -6.10
N GLY A 58 -6.11 -19.28 -5.88
CA GLY A 58 -5.36 -20.11 -6.83
C GLY A 58 -3.85 -20.13 -6.60
N GLU A 59 -3.35 -19.63 -5.47
CA GLU A 59 -1.92 -19.60 -5.09
C GLU A 59 -1.21 -20.96 -5.08
N GLY A 60 -1.96 -22.07 -5.27
CA GLY A 60 -1.39 -23.42 -5.34
C GLY A 60 -1.10 -24.08 -3.98
N GLU A 61 -1.58 -23.53 -2.86
CA GLU A 61 -1.34 -24.08 -1.51
C GLU A 61 -1.79 -25.55 -1.40
N TRP A 62 -2.97 -25.86 -1.95
CA TRP A 62 -3.51 -27.24 -1.95
C TRP A 62 -2.67 -28.18 -2.82
N LYS A 63 -2.24 -27.74 -4.02
CA LYS A 63 -1.39 -28.52 -4.93
C LYS A 63 -0.04 -28.81 -4.29
N ARG A 64 0.56 -27.84 -3.58
CA ARG A 64 1.80 -28.02 -2.86
C ARG A 64 1.68 -29.04 -1.72
N LYS A 65 0.57 -29.01 -0.97
CA LYS A 65 0.32 -29.99 0.11
C LYS A 65 0.13 -31.41 -0.43
N LYS A 66 -0.44 -31.56 -1.64
CA LYS A 66 -0.79 -32.85 -2.21
C LYS A 66 0.30 -33.45 -3.12
N HIS A 67 1.05 -32.61 -3.85
CA HIS A 67 1.92 -33.04 -4.95
C HIS A 67 3.42 -32.73 -4.77
N GLN A 68 3.87 -32.39 -3.54
CA GLN A 68 5.27 -32.21 -3.17
C GLN A 68 5.91 -30.83 -3.36
N PRO A 69 7.15 -30.62 -2.77
CA PRO A 69 7.81 -29.32 -2.60
C PRO A 69 8.24 -28.62 -3.89
N GLU A 70 8.20 -29.26 -5.03
CA GLU A 70 8.54 -28.65 -6.33
C GLU A 70 7.53 -27.57 -6.77
N TYR A 71 6.30 -27.62 -6.25
CA TYR A 71 5.28 -26.63 -6.56
C TYR A 71 5.45 -25.41 -5.63
N ARG A 72 6.24 -24.43 -6.06
CA ARG A 72 6.41 -23.18 -5.30
C ARG A 72 5.07 -22.45 -5.19
N ARG A 73 4.69 -22.15 -3.96
CA ARG A 73 3.54 -21.30 -3.66
C ARG A 73 3.74 -19.94 -4.30
N GLN A 74 2.73 -19.46 -5.00
CA GLN A 74 2.75 -18.13 -5.59
C GLN A 74 2.07 -17.13 -4.65
N TRP A 75 2.63 -15.93 -4.58
CA TRP A 75 2.04 -14.78 -3.92
C TRP A 75 2.27 -13.53 -4.75
N ARG A 76 1.53 -12.50 -4.45
CA ARG A 76 1.76 -11.17 -5.00
C ARG A 76 2.57 -10.36 -4.02
N LYS A 77 3.38 -9.45 -4.54
CA LYS A 77 4.14 -8.51 -3.74
C LYS A 77 3.50 -7.14 -3.90
N LEU A 78 3.06 -6.58 -2.79
CA LEU A 78 2.47 -5.26 -2.73
C LEU A 78 3.52 -4.29 -2.21
N HIS A 79 3.83 -3.29 -3.00
CA HIS A 79 4.70 -2.17 -2.65
C HIS A 79 3.83 -0.95 -2.42
N ILE A 80 4.06 -0.22 -1.33
CA ILE A 80 3.34 1.01 -1.02
C ILE A 80 4.30 2.11 -0.61
N GLY A 81 3.94 3.34 -0.99
CA GLY A 81 4.52 4.56 -0.46
C GLY A 81 3.45 5.32 0.30
N ILE A 82 3.69 5.63 1.57
CA ILE A 82 2.79 6.44 2.38
C ILE A 82 3.48 7.73 2.82
N ASP A 83 2.69 8.76 3.02
CA ASP A 83 3.14 9.99 3.63
C ASP A 83 3.29 9.83 5.14
N ALA A 84 4.41 10.25 5.70
CA ALA A 84 4.69 10.16 7.12
C ALA A 84 3.81 11.08 7.98
N GLU A 85 3.35 12.20 7.43
CA GLU A 85 2.52 13.19 8.12
C GLU A 85 1.04 12.78 8.09
N THR A 86 0.48 12.59 6.90
CA THR A 86 -0.95 12.32 6.72
C THR A 86 -1.32 10.86 6.87
N LEU A 87 -0.34 9.94 6.83
CA LEU A 87 -0.50 8.49 6.81
C LEU A 87 -1.33 7.98 5.63
N GLN A 88 -1.51 8.79 4.61
CA GLN A 88 -2.22 8.41 3.40
C GLN A 88 -1.29 7.71 2.40
N ILE A 89 -1.85 6.78 1.67
CA ILE A 89 -1.15 6.06 0.61
C ILE A 89 -1.03 6.99 -0.59
N ARG A 90 0.21 7.21 -1.05
CA ARG A 90 0.58 8.11 -2.14
C ARG A 90 0.92 7.36 -3.42
N ALA A 91 1.49 6.16 -3.27
CA ALA A 91 1.89 5.31 -4.37
C ALA A 91 1.63 3.84 -4.04
N VAL A 92 1.27 3.05 -5.04
CA VAL A 92 1.02 1.62 -4.88
C VAL A 92 1.42 0.87 -6.16
N GLN A 93 2.06 -0.28 -5.97
CA GLN A 93 2.41 -1.18 -7.07
C GLN A 93 2.21 -2.63 -6.64
N LEU A 94 1.48 -3.39 -7.45
CA LEU A 94 1.35 -4.82 -7.27
C LEU A 94 2.26 -5.54 -8.27
N THR A 95 3.06 -6.48 -7.80
CA THR A 95 3.97 -7.24 -8.65
C THR A 95 3.89 -8.74 -8.37
N THR A 96 4.52 -9.52 -9.21
CA THR A 96 4.78 -10.93 -8.92
C THR A 96 5.91 -11.05 -7.89
N ASN A 97 6.01 -12.20 -7.23
CA ASN A 97 7.04 -12.47 -6.23
C ASN A 97 8.49 -12.48 -6.77
N ASN A 98 8.67 -12.43 -8.09
CA ASN A 98 9.99 -12.44 -8.73
C ASN A 98 10.60 -11.04 -8.88
N VAL A 99 9.81 -9.98 -8.68
CA VAL A 99 10.26 -8.59 -8.79
C VAL A 99 10.91 -8.16 -7.47
N SER A 100 12.12 -7.60 -7.54
CA SER A 100 12.80 -7.08 -6.35
C SER A 100 12.27 -5.70 -5.95
N ASP A 101 12.37 -5.35 -4.66
CA ASP A 101 11.89 -4.07 -4.14
C ASP A 101 12.57 -2.88 -4.82
N SER A 102 13.88 -3.01 -5.05
CA SER A 102 14.68 -1.96 -5.69
C SER A 102 14.30 -1.65 -7.14
N GLN A 103 13.64 -2.59 -7.84
CA GLN A 103 13.17 -2.36 -9.21
C GLN A 103 11.92 -1.48 -9.27
N VAL A 104 11.13 -1.48 -8.21
CA VAL A 104 9.81 -0.85 -8.15
C VAL A 104 9.88 0.59 -7.63
N LEU A 105 10.96 0.99 -6.98
CA LEU A 105 11.07 2.32 -6.38
C LEU A 105 10.82 3.44 -7.40
N GLY A 106 11.37 3.33 -8.62
CA GLY A 106 11.15 4.30 -9.69
C GLY A 106 9.66 4.45 -10.01
N ASP A 107 8.98 3.33 -10.23
CA ASP A 107 7.55 3.32 -10.57
C ASP A 107 6.66 3.89 -9.44
N LEU A 108 7.08 3.74 -8.17
CA LEU A 108 6.40 4.37 -7.04
C LEU A 108 6.62 5.88 -7.00
N LEU A 109 7.84 6.33 -7.25
CA LEU A 109 8.17 7.75 -7.27
C LEU A 109 7.49 8.46 -8.45
N ASP A 110 7.36 7.79 -9.59
CA ASP A 110 6.70 8.34 -10.79
C ASP A 110 5.19 8.57 -10.60
N GLN A 111 4.57 7.92 -9.60
CA GLN A 111 3.17 8.18 -9.23
C GLN A 111 2.99 9.47 -8.41
N ILE A 112 4.08 10.01 -7.83
CA ILE A 112 4.02 11.28 -7.12
C ILE A 112 4.09 12.43 -8.14
N PRO A 113 3.16 13.40 -8.07
CA PRO A 113 3.18 14.54 -8.98
C PRO A 113 4.50 15.28 -8.98
N GLN A 114 4.96 15.72 -10.16
CA GLN A 114 6.27 16.39 -10.29
C GLN A 114 6.31 17.78 -9.63
N ASP A 115 5.15 18.39 -9.41
CA ASP A 115 5.00 19.65 -8.69
C ASP A 115 5.08 19.50 -7.17
N GLU A 116 5.13 18.27 -6.67
CA GLU A 116 5.25 17.99 -5.24
C GLU A 116 6.70 17.68 -4.86
N HIS A 117 7.22 18.46 -3.93
CA HIS A 117 8.59 18.28 -3.44
C HIS A 117 8.66 17.10 -2.47
N ILE A 118 9.57 16.17 -2.72
CA ILE A 118 9.87 15.04 -1.83
C ILE A 118 11.09 15.39 -1.00
N ASP A 119 10.90 15.62 0.30
CA ASP A 119 11.99 15.95 1.23
C ASP A 119 12.82 14.72 1.62
N SER A 120 12.18 13.57 1.74
CA SER A 120 12.87 12.35 2.09
C SER A 120 12.11 11.09 1.71
N VAL A 121 12.86 10.04 1.40
CA VAL A 121 12.34 8.69 1.14
C VAL A 121 12.96 7.73 2.15
N TYR A 122 12.12 7.09 2.98
CA TYR A 122 12.54 6.10 3.98
C TYR A 122 12.22 4.72 3.48
N THR A 123 13.24 3.88 3.36
CA THR A 123 13.12 2.52 2.85
C THR A 123 13.87 1.53 3.74
N ASP A 124 13.64 0.23 3.55
CA ASP A 124 14.46 -0.80 4.16
C ASP A 124 15.75 -1.06 3.35
N GLY A 125 16.57 -2.00 3.85
CA GLY A 125 17.84 -2.36 3.19
C GLY A 125 17.68 -3.04 1.82
N ALA A 126 16.50 -3.51 1.45
CA ALA A 126 16.24 -4.12 0.15
C ALA A 126 16.26 -3.09 -1.00
N TYR A 127 16.05 -1.82 -0.66
CA TYR A 127 16.12 -0.69 -1.58
C TYR A 127 17.53 -0.05 -1.66
N ASP A 128 18.50 -0.50 -0.87
CA ASP A 128 19.86 0.09 -0.85
C ASP A 128 20.71 -0.42 -2.02
N THR A 129 20.33 -0.08 -3.23
CA THR A 129 21.03 -0.41 -4.46
C THR A 129 21.58 0.84 -5.14
N LYS A 130 22.59 0.65 -6.00
CA LYS A 130 23.15 1.75 -6.79
C LYS A 130 22.08 2.45 -7.65
N ARG A 131 21.15 1.67 -8.22
CA ARG A 131 20.03 2.18 -9.02
C ARG A 131 19.11 3.10 -8.19
N CYS A 132 18.72 2.67 -7.00
CA CYS A 132 17.86 3.49 -6.14
C CYS A 132 18.55 4.78 -5.70
N ARG A 133 19.86 4.74 -5.44
CA ARG A 133 20.63 5.95 -5.11
C ARG A 133 20.71 6.92 -6.29
N GLN A 134 20.83 6.42 -7.52
CA GLN A 134 20.82 7.24 -8.73
C GLN A 134 19.46 7.92 -8.94
N LEU A 135 18.35 7.17 -8.87
CA LEU A 135 17.02 7.72 -8.98
C LEU A 135 16.78 8.87 -7.99
N ASN A 136 17.28 8.72 -6.79
CA ASN A 136 17.21 9.72 -5.74
C ASN A 136 17.99 10.99 -6.06
N THR A 137 19.18 10.83 -6.64
CA THR A 137 20.02 11.97 -7.06
C THR A 137 19.37 12.73 -8.21
N ASP A 138 18.79 12.01 -9.17
CA ASP A 138 18.15 12.61 -10.34
C ASP A 138 16.93 13.46 -9.96
N ARG A 139 16.25 13.12 -8.86
CA ARG A 139 15.10 13.86 -8.33
C ARG A 139 15.45 14.86 -7.21
N ASN A 140 16.72 14.99 -6.84
CA ASN A 140 17.18 15.78 -5.69
C ASN A 140 16.54 15.38 -4.35
N GLU A 141 16.21 14.11 -4.18
CA GLU A 141 15.57 13.56 -3.00
C GLU A 141 16.60 12.99 -2.01
N LEU A 142 16.23 12.87 -0.74
CA LEU A 142 17.09 12.32 0.30
C LEU A 142 16.66 10.90 0.68
N LEU A 143 17.25 9.88 0.07
CA LEU A 143 17.02 8.48 0.42
C LEU A 143 17.63 8.13 1.77
N ARG A 144 16.81 7.66 2.71
CA ARG A 144 17.21 7.20 4.03
C ARG A 144 16.95 5.71 4.18
N THR A 145 18.00 4.91 4.08
CA THR A 145 17.93 3.45 4.21
C THR A 145 18.58 2.96 5.51
N VAL A 146 18.29 1.73 5.90
CA VAL A 146 18.93 1.10 7.08
C VAL A 146 20.44 1.06 6.98
N ASN A 147 20.99 0.95 5.77
CA ASN A 147 22.45 0.83 5.58
C ASN A 147 23.18 2.14 5.85
N LEU A 148 22.55 3.29 5.61
CA LEU A 148 23.11 4.59 6.01
C LEU A 148 23.32 4.68 7.52
N ALA A 149 22.47 4.00 8.31
CA ALA A 149 22.60 3.94 9.76
C ALA A 149 23.88 3.22 10.22
N LYS A 150 24.43 2.30 9.43
CA LYS A 150 25.66 1.57 9.76
C LYS A 150 26.91 2.44 9.61
N GLN A 151 26.86 3.51 8.84
CA GLN A 151 27.95 4.43 8.60
C GLN A 151 28.02 5.57 9.62
N CYS A 152 27.05 5.63 10.54
CA CYS A 152 26.98 6.72 11.51
C CYS A 152 27.80 6.39 12.77
N PHE A 153 28.81 7.22 13.09
CA PHE A 153 29.67 7.08 14.27
C PHE A 153 28.93 7.20 15.61
N SER A 154 27.78 7.89 15.62
CA SER A 154 26.99 8.18 16.83
C SER A 154 26.08 7.02 17.28
N GLY A 155 26.14 5.88 16.62
CA GLY A 155 25.34 4.72 16.94
C GLY A 155 23.95 4.73 16.27
N ARG A 156 23.45 3.52 16.02
CA ARG A 156 22.21 3.27 15.25
C ARG A 156 20.95 3.89 15.85
N THR A 157 20.86 3.93 17.18
CA THR A 157 19.67 4.44 17.89
C THR A 157 19.58 5.96 17.79
N LEU A 158 20.70 6.67 17.99
CA LEU A 158 20.75 8.12 17.87
C LEU A 158 20.51 8.57 16.45
N TRP A 159 21.11 7.88 15.46
CA TRP A 159 20.87 8.15 14.06
C TRP A 159 19.39 8.02 13.69
N LYS A 160 18.72 6.95 14.13
CA LYS A 160 17.28 6.73 13.88
C LYS A 160 16.41 7.86 14.43
N LYS A 161 16.71 8.34 15.64
CA LYS A 161 15.98 9.47 16.25
C LYS A 161 16.23 10.77 15.48
N TRP A 162 17.48 11.06 15.19
CA TRP A 162 17.87 12.30 14.53
C TRP A 162 17.40 12.37 13.08
N SER A 163 17.45 11.26 12.35
CA SER A 163 17.02 11.19 10.95
C SER A 163 15.51 11.02 10.76
N GLY A 164 14.73 10.80 11.83
CA GLY A 164 13.30 10.47 11.71
C GLY A 164 13.03 9.06 11.21
N TYR A 165 14.03 8.22 11.04
CA TYR A 165 13.90 6.87 10.49
C TYR A 165 12.94 5.95 11.28
N HIS A 166 12.69 6.26 12.56
CA HIS A 166 11.72 5.52 13.39
C HIS A 166 10.29 5.61 12.81
N GLN A 167 9.96 6.64 12.04
CA GLN A 167 8.66 6.79 11.38
C GLN A 167 8.39 5.67 10.36
N ARG A 168 9.42 4.97 9.88
CA ARG A 168 9.25 3.83 8.97
C ARG A 168 8.31 2.75 9.53
N SER A 169 8.23 2.57 10.84
CA SER A 169 7.29 1.62 11.46
C SER A 169 5.82 1.93 11.15
N LEU A 170 5.50 3.16 10.76
CA LEU A 170 4.14 3.57 10.38
C LEU A 170 3.67 2.85 9.11
N VAL A 171 4.59 2.60 8.16
CA VAL A 171 4.23 1.84 6.95
C VAL A 171 3.86 0.39 7.28
N GLU A 172 4.52 -0.23 8.26
CA GLU A 172 4.20 -1.58 8.72
C GLU A 172 2.78 -1.63 9.34
N THR A 173 2.41 -0.61 10.10
CA THR A 173 1.05 -0.45 10.63
C THR A 173 0.03 -0.30 9.49
N LYS A 174 0.33 0.52 8.48
CA LYS A 174 -0.55 0.67 7.32
C LYS A 174 -0.69 -0.65 6.55
N MET A 175 0.37 -1.42 6.39
CA MET A 175 0.34 -2.76 5.80
C MET A 175 -0.56 -3.74 6.59
N HIS A 176 -0.55 -3.65 7.90
CA HIS A 176 -1.48 -4.41 8.73
C HIS A 176 -2.93 -4.02 8.44
N CYS A 177 -3.24 -2.73 8.37
CA CYS A 177 -4.59 -2.24 8.01
C CYS A 177 -5.04 -2.75 6.63
N ILE A 178 -4.13 -2.81 5.64
CA ILE A 178 -4.43 -3.38 4.33
C ILE A 178 -4.86 -4.85 4.44
N LYS A 179 -4.17 -5.63 5.26
CA LYS A 179 -4.49 -7.05 5.47
C LYS A 179 -5.80 -7.26 6.23
N LEU A 180 -6.20 -6.32 7.08
CA LEU A 180 -7.52 -6.34 7.75
C LEU A 180 -8.67 -6.16 6.76
N LEU A 181 -8.50 -5.42 5.67
CA LEU A 181 -9.50 -5.33 4.59
C LEU A 181 -9.64 -6.63 3.79
N GLY A 182 -8.66 -7.51 3.87
CA GLY A 182 -8.67 -8.83 3.26
C GLY A 182 -7.29 -9.42 3.13
N ASP A 183 -7.06 -10.56 3.78
CA ASP A 183 -5.78 -11.28 3.79
C ASP A 183 -5.42 -11.88 2.42
N LYS A 184 -6.43 -12.09 1.57
CA LYS A 184 -6.26 -12.65 0.21
C LYS A 184 -6.90 -11.76 -0.83
N LEU A 185 -6.28 -11.71 -2.02
CA LEU A 185 -6.92 -11.14 -3.21
C LEU A 185 -7.97 -12.12 -3.74
N SER A 186 -9.15 -11.60 -4.01
CA SER A 186 -10.30 -12.38 -4.48
C SER A 186 -10.31 -12.56 -6.00
N ALA A 187 -9.73 -11.61 -6.71
CA ALA A 187 -9.63 -11.66 -8.17
C ALA A 187 -8.65 -12.74 -8.64
N ARG A 188 -8.98 -13.36 -9.79
CA ARG A 188 -8.18 -14.46 -10.34
C ARG A 188 -7.09 -14.01 -11.28
N ASN A 189 -7.37 -13.02 -12.14
CA ASN A 189 -6.38 -12.47 -13.07
C ASN A 189 -5.61 -11.32 -12.43
N PHE A 190 -4.44 -11.02 -12.98
CA PHE A 190 -3.53 -10.02 -12.41
C PHE A 190 -4.12 -8.61 -12.49
N ASP A 191 -4.70 -8.21 -13.62
CA ASP A 191 -5.26 -6.86 -13.79
C ASP A 191 -6.39 -6.58 -12.79
N SER A 192 -7.33 -7.52 -12.63
CA SER A 192 -8.37 -7.39 -11.61
C SER A 192 -7.81 -7.44 -10.16
N GLN A 193 -6.65 -8.05 -9.92
CA GLN A 193 -5.96 -7.99 -8.63
C GLN A 193 -5.39 -6.59 -8.38
N VAL A 194 -4.89 -5.92 -9.43
CA VAL A 194 -4.43 -4.53 -9.36
C VAL A 194 -5.61 -3.61 -9.03
N ASP A 195 -6.73 -3.75 -9.73
CA ASP A 195 -7.94 -2.95 -9.45
C ASP A 195 -8.47 -3.18 -8.03
N GLU A 196 -8.45 -4.44 -7.56
CA GLU A 196 -8.85 -4.78 -6.19
C GLU A 196 -7.95 -4.08 -5.16
N ILE A 197 -6.64 -4.01 -5.41
CA ILE A 197 -5.69 -3.31 -4.55
C ILE A 197 -5.95 -1.81 -4.58
N HIS A 198 -6.13 -1.20 -5.75
CA HIS A 198 -6.43 0.23 -5.86
C HIS A 198 -7.70 0.60 -5.09
N ALA A 199 -8.76 -0.23 -5.19
CA ALA A 199 -9.99 -0.04 -4.42
C ALA A 199 -9.74 -0.08 -2.90
N ARG A 200 -8.95 -1.05 -2.44
CA ARG A 200 -8.58 -1.16 -1.01
C ARG A 200 -7.78 0.05 -0.53
N MET A 201 -6.84 0.55 -1.36
CA MET A 201 -6.04 1.73 -1.03
C MET A 201 -6.90 3.00 -0.95
N ALA A 202 -7.82 3.20 -1.91
CA ALA A 202 -8.74 4.32 -1.89
C ALA A 202 -9.65 4.31 -0.65
N ILE A 203 -10.16 3.13 -0.26
CA ILE A 203 -10.96 2.94 0.97
C ILE A 203 -10.12 3.29 2.21
N LEU A 204 -8.87 2.83 2.29
CA LEU A 204 -8.00 3.11 3.44
C LEU A 204 -7.65 4.59 3.56
N ASN A 205 -7.40 5.27 2.44
CA ASN A 205 -7.19 6.70 2.45
C ASN A 205 -8.44 7.43 2.93
N LYS A 206 -9.63 6.99 2.51
CA LYS A 206 -10.88 7.56 2.99
C LYS A 206 -11.09 7.34 4.49
N PHE A 207 -10.76 6.17 5.03
CA PHE A 207 -10.78 5.95 6.48
C PHE A 207 -9.77 6.82 7.22
N THR A 208 -8.58 7.02 6.66
CA THR A 208 -7.56 7.91 7.24
C THR A 208 -8.05 9.36 7.28
N GLU A 209 -8.72 9.82 6.23
CA GLU A 209 -9.31 11.16 6.14
C GLU A 209 -10.44 11.37 7.16
N LEU A 210 -11.30 10.38 7.33
CA LEU A 210 -12.41 10.43 8.29
C LEU A 210 -11.93 10.43 9.75
N GLY A 211 -10.71 9.95 10.01
CA GLY A 211 -10.14 9.89 11.35
C GLY A 211 -10.78 8.83 12.24
N GLN A 212 -10.57 8.98 13.55
CA GLN A 212 -11.16 8.08 14.54
C GLN A 212 -12.61 8.47 14.85
N PRO A 213 -13.52 7.50 14.99
CA PRO A 213 -14.90 7.79 15.37
C PRO A 213 -14.95 8.37 16.79
N HIS A 214 -15.68 9.47 16.95
CA HIS A 214 -15.97 10.04 18.26
C HIS A 214 -17.22 9.35 18.83
N THR A 215 -17.06 8.55 19.87
CA THR A 215 -18.16 7.92 20.59
C THR A 215 -18.70 8.89 21.62
N GLN A 216 -19.98 9.26 21.51
CA GLN A 216 -20.69 10.01 22.55
C GLN A 216 -21.58 9.06 23.33
N VAL A 217 -21.53 9.16 24.65
CA VAL A 217 -22.48 8.45 25.52
C VAL A 217 -23.84 9.14 25.37
N VAL A 218 -24.81 8.43 24.85
CA VAL A 218 -26.19 8.90 24.84
C VAL A 218 -26.76 8.64 26.23
N THR A 219 -26.89 9.70 27.03
CA THR A 219 -27.56 9.68 28.33
C THR A 219 -29.07 9.80 28.17
#